data_6eeae290e7c77a3cbd5900c15da0d019
#
_entry.id   6eeae290e7c77a3cbd5900c15da0d019
#
_cell.length_a   1.000
_cell.length_b   1.000
_cell.length_c   1.000
_cell.angle_alpha   90.00
_cell.angle_beta   90.00
_cell.angle_gamma   90.00
#
_symmetry.space_group_name_H-M   'P 1'
#
loop_
_entity.id
_entity.type
_entity.pdbx_description
1 polymer ?
#
loop_
_entity_poly.entity_id
_entity_poly.type
_entity_poly.pdbx_seq_one_letter_code
_entity_poly.pdbx_strand_id
1 'polypeptide(L)'
;NKFLSPKRNDFYDPYGMPDMEIAVNRILKAIDDQEKTIIYGDYDVDGITSITVLKSFLEDRGLHVDSYIPNRLEEGYGLNKPAIDYIVKEKYTLMITVDTGISGIEEIEYANSLGIETIVTDHHEVGEELPKALAVVDAKRKDNQYPCRDLAGVGVVFKLIQALRKKTRIRWKRIFKILRYCMCRNNIRHSSISRWK
;
A
#
# COMPACT_ATOMS: atom_id res chain seq x y z
N ASN A 1 -30.20 5.68 6.06
CA ASN A 1 -29.38 6.47 5.15
C ASN A 1 -27.91 6.15 5.40
N LYS A 2 -27.32 5.23 4.59
CA LYS A 2 -25.94 4.72 4.76
C LYS A 2 -24.88 5.83 4.78
N PHE A 3 -25.16 6.95 4.13
CA PHE A 3 -24.25 8.11 4.05
C PHE A 3 -24.07 8.79 5.40
N LEU A 4 -25.13 8.96 6.17
CA LEU A 4 -25.09 9.70 7.46
C LEU A 4 -24.61 8.82 8.63
N SER A 5 -24.67 7.50 8.50
CA SER A 5 -24.27 6.56 9.56
C SER A 5 -23.63 5.30 8.95
N PRO A 6 -22.41 5.39 8.41
CA PRO A 6 -21.73 4.26 7.80
C PRO A 6 -21.43 3.17 8.84
N LYS A 7 -21.76 1.93 8.49
CA LYS A 7 -21.46 0.76 9.32
C LYS A 7 -20.29 -0.02 8.75
N ARG A 8 -19.64 -0.85 9.56
CA ARG A 8 -18.53 -1.73 9.12
C ARG A 8 -18.89 -2.64 7.95
N ASN A 9 -20.14 -3.07 7.87
CA ASN A 9 -20.66 -3.92 6.79
C ASN A 9 -20.92 -3.17 5.48
N ASP A 10 -20.75 -1.85 5.47
CA ASP A 10 -20.93 -1.03 4.26
C ASP A 10 -19.63 -0.91 3.43
N PHE A 11 -18.50 -1.43 3.94
CA PHE A 11 -17.25 -1.47 3.18
C PHE A 11 -17.27 -2.59 2.14
N TYR A 12 -16.88 -2.27 0.92
CA TYR A 12 -16.69 -3.27 -0.13
C TYR A 12 -15.58 -4.26 0.26
N ASP A 13 -15.73 -5.51 -0.20
CA ASP A 13 -14.75 -6.56 0.06
C ASP A 13 -13.39 -6.20 -0.57
N PRO A 14 -12.31 -6.13 0.20
CA PRO A 14 -10.99 -5.80 -0.33
C PRO A 14 -10.47 -6.84 -1.34
N TYR A 15 -10.91 -8.09 -1.25
CA TYR A 15 -10.53 -9.13 -2.21
C TYR A 15 -11.15 -8.97 -3.60
N GLY A 16 -12.06 -8.00 -3.78
CA GLY A 16 -12.50 -7.58 -5.10
C GLY A 16 -11.44 -6.79 -5.90
N MET A 17 -10.36 -6.35 -5.27
CA MET A 17 -9.25 -5.69 -5.97
C MET A 17 -8.29 -6.74 -6.55
N PRO A 18 -7.81 -6.54 -7.80
CA PRO A 18 -6.82 -7.43 -8.40
C PRO A 18 -5.58 -7.61 -7.52
N ASP A 19 -4.97 -8.78 -7.57
CA ASP A 19 -3.74 -9.19 -6.87
C ASP A 19 -3.79 -9.04 -5.33
N MET A 20 -4.92 -8.62 -4.74
CA MET A 20 -5.05 -8.46 -3.29
C MET A 20 -4.74 -9.75 -2.53
N GLU A 21 -5.15 -10.91 -3.05
CA GLU A 21 -4.89 -12.19 -2.39
C GLU A 21 -3.40 -12.56 -2.46
N ILE A 22 -2.74 -12.28 -3.59
CA ILE A 22 -1.30 -12.52 -3.76
C ILE A 22 -0.52 -11.63 -2.78
N ALA A 23 -0.83 -10.33 -2.72
CA ALA A 23 -0.21 -9.39 -1.79
C ALA A 23 -0.38 -9.83 -0.33
N VAL A 24 -1.59 -10.22 0.06
CA VAL A 24 -1.89 -10.70 1.42
C VAL A 24 -1.07 -11.94 1.77
N ASN A 25 -1.05 -12.95 0.89
CA ASN A 25 -0.32 -14.19 1.14
C ASN A 25 1.18 -13.93 1.26
N ARG A 26 1.73 -13.07 0.41
CA ARG A 26 3.16 -12.71 0.46
C ARG A 26 3.54 -11.97 1.74
N ILE A 27 2.70 -11.03 2.18
CA ILE A 27 2.94 -10.31 3.44
C ILE A 27 2.83 -11.25 4.64
N LEU A 28 1.86 -12.17 4.64
CA LEU A 28 1.76 -13.17 5.73
C LEU A 28 2.99 -14.06 5.78
N LYS A 29 3.50 -14.50 4.62
CA LYS A 29 4.77 -15.23 4.55
C LYS A 29 5.91 -14.43 5.15
N ALA A 30 6.04 -13.14 4.82
CA ALA A 30 7.07 -12.28 5.40
C ALA A 30 6.96 -12.15 6.92
N ILE A 31 5.73 -12.11 7.46
CA ILE A 31 5.48 -12.09 8.91
C ILE A 31 5.91 -13.41 9.54
N ASP A 32 5.53 -14.54 8.95
CA ASP A 32 5.84 -15.87 9.47
C ASP A 32 7.34 -16.18 9.43
N ASP A 33 8.02 -15.78 8.35
CA ASP A 33 9.45 -15.99 8.13
C ASP A 33 10.33 -14.88 8.77
N GLN A 34 9.72 -13.84 9.36
CA GLN A 34 10.40 -12.67 9.92
C GLN A 34 11.35 -11.99 8.91
N GLU A 35 10.90 -11.86 7.66
CA GLU A 35 11.70 -11.29 6.57
C GLU A 35 11.96 -9.79 6.78
N LYS A 36 13.16 -9.36 6.45
CA LYS A 36 13.52 -7.94 6.45
C LYS A 36 12.75 -7.22 5.33
N THR A 37 11.78 -6.41 5.71
CA THR A 37 10.82 -5.76 4.81
C THR A 37 10.98 -4.25 4.83
N ILE A 38 10.84 -3.60 3.69
CA ILE A 38 10.86 -2.14 3.58
C ILE A 38 9.56 -1.63 2.92
N ILE A 39 9.02 -0.53 3.45
CA ILE A 39 7.93 0.21 2.84
C ILE A 39 8.52 1.42 2.12
N TYR A 40 8.33 1.47 0.81
CA TYR A 40 8.74 2.60 -0.03
C TYR A 40 7.52 3.46 -0.33
N GLY A 41 7.55 4.73 0.00
CA GLY A 41 6.39 5.61 -0.25
C GLY A 41 6.77 7.00 -0.71
N ASP A 42 5.78 7.75 -1.19
CA ASP A 42 5.97 9.13 -1.59
C ASP A 42 6.18 10.07 -0.40
N TYR A 43 6.74 11.23 -0.66
CA TYR A 43 7.05 12.28 0.33
C TYR A 43 5.86 13.18 0.68
N ASP A 44 4.74 13.05 -0.02
CA ASP A 44 3.55 13.85 0.25
C ASP A 44 2.73 13.32 1.44
N VAL A 45 1.64 13.99 1.78
CA VAL A 45 0.81 13.64 2.93
C VAL A 45 0.16 12.27 2.77
N ASP A 46 -0.21 11.87 1.54
CA ASP A 46 -0.84 10.58 1.28
C ASP A 46 0.18 9.45 1.41
N GLY A 47 1.39 9.62 0.83
CA GLY A 47 2.49 8.69 0.97
C GLY A 47 2.93 8.51 2.43
N ILE A 48 3.19 9.62 3.15
CA ILE A 48 3.63 9.58 4.57
C ILE A 48 2.57 8.91 5.45
N THR A 49 1.28 9.20 5.23
CA THR A 49 0.20 8.58 6.01
C THR A 49 0.04 7.10 5.66
N SER A 50 0.21 6.73 4.39
CA SER A 50 0.19 5.35 3.91
C SER A 50 1.30 4.51 4.55
N ILE A 51 2.55 5.03 4.55
CA ILE A 51 3.69 4.41 5.24
C ILE A 51 3.38 4.20 6.73
N THR A 52 2.96 5.27 7.41
CA THR A 52 2.71 5.25 8.85
C THR A 52 1.68 4.19 9.24
N VAL A 53 0.58 4.12 8.49
CA VAL A 53 -0.52 3.18 8.74
C VAL A 53 -0.08 1.74 8.50
N LEU A 54 0.60 1.46 7.37
CA LEU A 54 1.03 0.11 7.04
C LEU A 54 2.14 -0.36 7.99
N LYS A 55 3.14 0.48 8.24
CA LYS A 55 4.25 0.20 9.15
C LYS A 55 3.74 -0.15 10.55
N SER A 56 2.91 0.71 11.14
CA SER A 56 2.33 0.44 12.47
C SER A 56 1.52 -0.85 12.50
N PHE A 57 0.82 -1.18 11.41
CA PHE A 57 0.06 -2.43 11.34
C PHE A 57 0.97 -3.65 11.29
N LEU A 58 2.06 -3.63 10.52
CA LEU A 58 2.98 -4.75 10.37
C LEU A 58 3.85 -4.94 11.63
N GLU A 59 4.32 -3.83 12.24
CA GLU A 59 5.06 -3.87 13.51
C GLU A 59 4.20 -4.43 14.66
N ASP A 60 2.92 -4.09 14.73
CA ASP A 60 1.96 -4.70 15.68
C ASP A 60 1.82 -6.23 15.49
N ARG A 61 2.35 -6.79 14.39
CA ARG A 61 2.39 -8.23 14.06
C ARG A 61 3.76 -8.86 14.27
N GLY A 62 4.70 -8.08 14.80
CA GLY A 62 6.05 -8.54 15.06
C GLY A 62 6.96 -8.56 13.84
N LEU A 63 6.52 -8.05 12.67
CA LEU A 63 7.39 -7.90 11.53
C LEU A 63 8.26 -6.65 11.69
N HIS A 64 9.57 -6.80 11.57
CA HIS A 64 10.47 -5.65 11.50
C HIS A 64 10.38 -4.99 10.13
N VAL A 65 9.92 -3.74 10.12
CA VAL A 65 9.65 -3.00 8.88
C VAL A 65 10.32 -1.63 8.94
N ASP A 66 11.18 -1.36 7.99
CA ASP A 66 11.72 -0.03 7.77
C ASP A 66 10.91 0.74 6.72
N SER A 67 11.22 2.02 6.56
CA SER A 67 10.57 2.85 5.57
C SER A 67 11.59 3.68 4.82
N TYR A 68 11.37 3.84 3.52
CA TYR A 68 12.14 4.70 2.64
C TYR A 68 11.22 5.76 2.01
N ILE A 69 11.64 7.01 2.08
CA ILE A 69 10.97 8.14 1.46
C ILE A 69 12.03 8.86 0.63
N PRO A 70 11.89 8.94 -0.71
CA PRO A 70 12.88 9.58 -1.55
C PRO A 70 12.98 11.08 -1.26
N ASN A 71 14.20 11.61 -1.34
CA ASN A 71 14.43 13.04 -1.23
C ASN A 71 13.98 13.74 -2.53
N ARG A 72 12.93 14.56 -2.43
CA ARG A 72 12.35 15.26 -3.58
C ARG A 72 13.36 16.04 -4.42
N LEU A 73 14.37 16.64 -3.78
CA LEU A 73 15.32 17.54 -4.45
C LEU A 73 16.44 16.75 -5.15
N GLU A 74 16.79 15.57 -4.64
CA GLU A 74 17.94 14.81 -5.11
C GLU A 74 17.53 13.59 -5.95
N GLU A 75 16.41 12.95 -5.60
CA GLU A 75 15.99 11.67 -6.16
C GLU A 75 14.75 11.77 -7.06
N GLY A 76 14.01 12.89 -6.97
CA GLY A 76 12.80 13.10 -7.75
C GLY A 76 11.56 12.37 -7.18
N TYR A 77 10.61 12.09 -8.06
CA TYR A 77 9.35 11.42 -7.74
C TYR A 77 9.41 9.94 -8.15
N GLY A 78 8.79 9.07 -7.36
CA GLY A 78 8.63 7.66 -7.69
C GLY A 78 9.82 6.80 -7.24
N LEU A 79 9.85 5.58 -7.77
CA LEU A 79 10.95 4.65 -7.54
C LEU A 79 12.23 5.12 -8.25
N ASN A 80 13.38 4.84 -7.68
CA ASN A 80 14.66 5.12 -8.31
C ASN A 80 15.69 4.01 -8.04
N LYS A 81 16.62 3.81 -8.98
CA LYS A 81 17.63 2.75 -8.89
C LYS A 81 18.58 2.90 -7.70
N PRO A 82 19.08 4.11 -7.34
CA PRO A 82 19.91 4.29 -6.15
C PRO A 82 19.25 3.84 -4.85
N ALA A 83 17.95 4.09 -4.69
CA ALA A 83 17.19 3.59 -3.55
C ALA A 83 17.08 2.07 -3.54
N ILE A 84 16.90 1.45 -4.72
CA ILE A 84 16.88 -0.02 -4.85
C ILE A 84 18.25 -0.61 -4.49
N ASP A 85 19.35 0.01 -4.93
CA ASP A 85 20.70 -0.41 -4.54
C ASP A 85 20.91 -0.35 -3.03
N TYR A 86 20.42 0.71 -2.37
CA TYR A 86 20.42 0.79 -0.91
C TYR A 86 19.62 -0.35 -0.27
N ILE A 87 18.42 -0.65 -0.79
CA ILE A 87 17.54 -1.72 -0.30
C ILE A 87 18.24 -3.07 -0.39
N VAL A 88 18.92 -3.35 -1.51
CA VAL A 88 19.72 -4.58 -1.71
C VAL A 88 20.90 -4.65 -0.73
N LYS A 89 21.67 -3.55 -0.60
CA LYS A 89 22.81 -3.45 0.29
C LYS A 89 22.43 -3.73 1.74
N GLU A 90 21.27 -3.24 2.15
CA GLU A 90 20.72 -3.45 3.49
C GLU A 90 20.02 -4.82 3.65
N LYS A 91 20.03 -5.67 2.61
CA LYS A 91 19.51 -7.05 2.62
C LYS A 91 17.99 -7.14 2.89
N TYR A 92 17.21 -6.20 2.39
CA TYR A 92 15.76 -6.37 2.32
C TYR A 92 15.41 -7.37 1.22
N THR A 93 14.41 -8.21 1.47
CA THR A 93 13.92 -9.22 0.52
C THR A 93 12.55 -8.90 -0.03
N LEU A 94 11.79 -8.06 0.69
CA LEU A 94 10.47 -7.60 0.30
C LEU A 94 10.41 -6.08 0.34
N MET A 95 9.99 -5.48 -0.77
CA MET A 95 9.64 -4.07 -0.88
C MET A 95 8.13 -3.93 -1.09
N ILE A 96 7.47 -3.10 -0.26
CA ILE A 96 6.05 -2.77 -0.43
C ILE A 96 5.98 -1.29 -0.77
N THR A 97 5.57 -0.95 -1.99
CA THR A 97 5.36 0.46 -2.33
C THR A 97 3.98 0.91 -1.89
N VAL A 98 3.88 2.15 -1.43
CA VAL A 98 2.61 2.77 -1.03
C VAL A 98 2.52 4.15 -1.67
N ASP A 99 1.37 4.44 -2.29
CA ASP A 99 1.12 5.73 -2.95
C ASP A 99 2.11 6.05 -4.10
N THR A 100 2.74 5.02 -4.63
CA THR A 100 3.71 5.09 -5.72
C THR A 100 3.97 3.70 -6.31
N GLY A 101 4.61 3.65 -7.47
CA GLY A 101 5.14 2.41 -8.04
C GLY A 101 4.40 1.92 -9.27
N ILE A 102 3.18 2.38 -9.55
CA ILE A 102 2.42 1.93 -10.74
C ILE A 102 3.11 2.30 -12.05
N SER A 103 3.87 3.38 -12.09
CA SER A 103 4.66 3.85 -13.23
C SER A 103 6.11 3.35 -13.24
N GLY A 104 6.57 2.72 -12.16
CA GLY A 104 7.96 2.31 -11.96
C GLY A 104 8.31 0.97 -12.63
N ILE A 105 8.04 0.85 -13.93
CA ILE A 105 8.22 -0.43 -14.69
C ILE A 105 9.68 -0.86 -14.69
N GLU A 106 10.60 0.03 -15.09
CA GLU A 106 12.02 -0.27 -15.17
C GLU A 106 12.65 -0.50 -13.80
N GLU A 107 12.24 0.28 -12.80
CA GLU A 107 12.75 0.19 -11.43
C GLU A 107 12.34 -1.13 -10.78
N ILE A 108 11.10 -1.58 -11.02
CA ILE A 108 10.61 -2.86 -10.51
C ILE A 108 11.28 -4.04 -11.22
N GLU A 109 11.51 -3.95 -12.53
CA GLU A 109 12.32 -4.96 -13.24
C GLU A 109 13.75 -5.01 -12.70
N TYR A 110 14.34 -3.84 -12.40
CA TYR A 110 15.66 -3.78 -11.78
C TYR A 110 15.66 -4.40 -10.38
N ALA A 111 14.69 -4.10 -9.53
CA ALA A 111 14.54 -4.72 -8.22
C ALA A 111 14.42 -6.25 -8.31
N ASN A 112 13.60 -6.74 -9.24
CA ASN A 112 13.44 -8.17 -9.49
C ASN A 112 14.76 -8.83 -9.91
N SER A 113 15.56 -8.17 -10.78
CA SER A 113 16.86 -8.68 -11.21
C SER A 113 17.88 -8.83 -10.08
N LEU A 114 17.68 -8.07 -9.01
CA LEU A 114 18.49 -8.10 -7.79
C LEU A 114 17.90 -8.98 -6.68
N GLY A 115 16.81 -9.70 -6.96
CA GLY A 115 16.19 -10.66 -6.05
C GLY A 115 15.24 -10.04 -5.00
N ILE A 116 14.81 -8.80 -5.20
CA ILE A 116 13.80 -8.15 -4.34
C ILE A 116 12.42 -8.42 -4.90
N GLU A 117 11.54 -9.04 -4.13
CA GLU A 117 10.13 -9.15 -4.46
C GLU A 117 9.40 -7.85 -4.11
N THR A 118 8.57 -7.37 -5.05
CA THR A 118 7.87 -6.09 -4.89
C THR A 118 6.37 -6.28 -4.87
N ILE A 119 5.69 -5.64 -3.91
CA ILE A 119 4.24 -5.47 -3.89
C ILE A 119 3.97 -3.98 -4.12
N VAL A 120 3.23 -3.65 -5.18
CA VAL A 120 2.80 -2.28 -5.46
C VAL A 120 1.42 -2.05 -4.87
N THR A 121 1.27 -0.98 -4.06
CA THR A 121 -0.03 -0.45 -3.67
C THR A 121 -0.11 1.01 -4.08
N ASP A 122 -0.95 1.31 -5.06
CA ASP A 122 -1.01 2.62 -5.67
C ASP A 122 -2.46 3.01 -6.01
N HIS A 123 -2.69 4.27 -6.36
CA HIS A 123 -3.98 4.80 -6.77
C HIS A 123 -3.89 5.74 -7.97
N HIS A 124 -2.70 5.91 -8.53
CA HIS A 124 -2.48 6.74 -9.70
C HIS A 124 -3.01 6.08 -10.98
N GLU A 125 -3.10 6.86 -12.05
CA GLU A 125 -3.56 6.32 -13.33
C GLU A 125 -2.58 5.27 -13.86
N VAL A 126 -3.14 4.16 -14.31
CA VAL A 126 -2.39 3.05 -14.86
C VAL A 126 -2.02 3.35 -16.31
N GLY A 127 -0.75 3.19 -16.64
CA GLY A 127 -0.26 3.31 -18.01
C GLY A 127 -0.76 2.21 -18.97
N GLU A 128 -0.07 2.04 -20.07
CA GLU A 128 -0.37 0.97 -21.04
C GLU A 128 -0.03 -0.40 -20.47
N GLU A 129 1.07 -0.49 -19.73
CA GLU A 129 1.58 -1.71 -19.10
C GLU A 129 1.62 -1.58 -17.59
N LEU A 130 1.45 -2.70 -16.91
CA LEU A 130 1.65 -2.82 -15.46
C LEU A 130 3.11 -3.18 -15.16
N PRO A 131 3.68 -2.67 -14.04
CA PRO A 131 4.98 -3.14 -13.59
C PRO A 131 4.93 -4.63 -13.26
N LYS A 132 6.00 -5.36 -13.55
CA LYS A 132 6.14 -6.81 -13.28
C LYS A 132 6.43 -7.09 -11.80
N ALA A 133 5.69 -6.44 -10.91
CA ALA A 133 5.73 -6.74 -9.49
C ALA A 133 5.06 -8.08 -9.19
N LEU A 134 5.36 -8.67 -8.03
CA LEU A 134 4.69 -9.89 -7.56
C LEU A 134 3.18 -9.69 -7.44
N ALA A 135 2.77 -8.50 -6.98
CA ALA A 135 1.37 -8.10 -6.90
C ALA A 135 1.25 -6.59 -7.16
N VAL A 136 0.20 -6.19 -7.87
CA VAL A 136 -0.12 -4.78 -8.14
C VAL A 136 -1.54 -4.50 -7.69
N VAL A 137 -1.69 -3.90 -6.52
CA VAL A 137 -2.98 -3.55 -5.92
C VAL A 137 -3.30 -2.09 -6.23
N ASP A 138 -4.12 -1.88 -7.25
CA ASP A 138 -4.59 -0.56 -7.64
C ASP A 138 -6.05 -0.62 -8.09
N ALA A 139 -6.87 0.29 -7.55
CA ALA A 139 -8.29 0.34 -7.87
C ALA A 139 -8.58 0.88 -9.29
N LYS A 140 -7.61 1.52 -9.95
CA LYS A 140 -7.76 2.08 -11.30
C LYS A 140 -7.31 1.14 -12.42
N ARG A 141 -6.79 -0.04 -12.11
CA ARG A 141 -6.45 -1.06 -13.11
C ARG A 141 -7.62 -1.32 -14.06
N LYS A 142 -7.31 -1.53 -15.34
CA LYS A 142 -8.31 -1.76 -16.39
C LYS A 142 -9.10 -3.06 -16.19
N ASP A 143 -8.48 -4.07 -15.61
CA ASP A 143 -9.05 -5.38 -15.29
C ASP A 143 -9.78 -5.39 -13.93
N ASN A 144 -9.85 -4.25 -13.24
CA ASN A 144 -10.46 -4.13 -11.94
C ASN A 144 -11.99 -3.91 -12.03
N GLN A 145 -12.74 -4.70 -11.27
CA GLN A 145 -14.18 -4.57 -11.09
C GLN A 145 -14.56 -4.01 -9.70
N TYR A 146 -13.60 -3.56 -8.94
CA TYR A 146 -13.83 -3.01 -7.61
C TYR A 146 -14.69 -1.74 -7.69
N PRO A 147 -15.78 -1.64 -6.91
CA PRO A 147 -16.78 -0.58 -7.09
C PRO A 147 -16.28 0.84 -6.78
N CYS A 148 -15.21 0.99 -5.98
CA CYS A 148 -14.65 2.27 -5.58
C CYS A 148 -13.28 2.46 -6.23
N ARG A 149 -13.22 3.16 -7.35
CA ARG A 149 -11.99 3.38 -8.10
C ARG A 149 -11.19 4.61 -7.63
N ASP A 150 -11.85 5.56 -6.96
CA ASP A 150 -11.25 6.82 -6.51
C ASP A 150 -10.75 6.72 -5.06
N LEU A 151 -10.00 5.68 -4.74
CA LEU A 151 -9.32 5.59 -3.45
C LEU A 151 -8.08 6.50 -3.46
N ALA A 152 -7.78 7.15 -2.34
CA ALA A 152 -6.46 7.73 -2.09
C ALA A 152 -5.44 6.62 -1.77
N GLY A 153 -4.13 6.90 -1.82
CA GLY A 153 -3.09 5.92 -1.51
C GLY A 153 -3.30 5.26 -0.14
N VAL A 154 -3.57 6.07 0.91
CA VAL A 154 -3.91 5.52 2.24
C VAL A 154 -5.19 4.68 2.24
N GLY A 155 -6.10 4.93 1.30
CA GLY A 155 -7.31 4.12 1.11
C GLY A 155 -6.99 2.73 0.57
N VAL A 156 -6.06 2.61 -0.37
CA VAL A 156 -5.58 1.32 -0.88
C VAL A 156 -4.87 0.55 0.23
N VAL A 157 -3.99 1.19 0.98
CA VAL A 157 -3.34 0.60 2.16
C VAL A 157 -4.36 0.13 3.20
N PHE A 158 -5.41 0.91 3.45
CA PHE A 158 -6.50 0.48 4.33
C PHE A 158 -7.18 -0.79 3.84
N LYS A 159 -7.42 -0.92 2.52
CA LYS A 159 -8.00 -2.13 1.93
C LYS A 159 -7.06 -3.34 2.07
N LEU A 160 -5.76 -3.16 1.87
CA LEU A 160 -4.76 -4.20 2.12
C LEU A 160 -4.80 -4.67 3.58
N ILE A 161 -4.82 -3.74 4.54
CA ILE A 161 -4.93 -4.05 5.97
C ILE A 161 -6.26 -4.75 6.29
N GLN A 162 -7.35 -4.33 5.64
CA GLN A 162 -8.66 -4.97 5.79
C GLN A 162 -8.62 -6.42 5.31
N ALA A 163 -7.94 -6.71 4.20
CA ALA A 163 -7.77 -8.04 3.64
C ALA A 163 -6.89 -8.94 4.53
N LEU A 164 -5.72 -8.44 4.94
CA LEU A 164 -4.82 -9.11 5.89
C LEU A 164 -5.56 -9.52 7.17
N ARG A 165 -6.34 -8.61 7.70
CA ARG A 165 -7.13 -8.84 8.90
C ARG A 165 -8.25 -9.86 8.70
N LYS A 166 -8.92 -9.86 7.55
CA LYS A 166 -9.97 -10.83 7.21
C LYS A 166 -9.39 -12.24 7.19
N LYS A 167 -8.17 -12.40 6.64
CA LYS A 167 -7.45 -13.68 6.58
C LYS A 167 -6.99 -14.17 7.95
N THR A 168 -6.50 -13.26 8.81
CA THR A 168 -5.93 -13.60 10.12
C THR A 168 -6.91 -13.54 11.29
N ARG A 169 -8.17 -13.15 11.08
CA ARG A 169 -9.24 -13.03 12.09
C ARG A 169 -8.94 -12.08 13.26
N ILE A 170 -8.11 -11.07 13.08
CA ILE A 170 -7.61 -10.17 14.13
C ILE A 170 -8.54 -8.99 14.46
N ARG A 171 -8.56 -8.51 15.70
CA ARG A 171 -9.45 -7.44 16.19
C ARG A 171 -8.96 -6.02 15.84
N TRP A 172 -9.90 -5.08 15.57
CA TRP A 172 -9.70 -3.72 15.06
C TRP A 172 -9.14 -2.65 16.04
N LYS A 173 -8.84 -2.95 17.29
CA LYS A 173 -8.77 -1.94 18.36
C LYS A 173 -7.77 -0.77 18.16
N ARG A 174 -6.63 -0.93 17.46
CA ARG A 174 -5.61 0.12 17.28
C ARG A 174 -5.69 0.88 15.94
N ILE A 175 -6.07 0.21 14.87
CA ILE A 175 -6.05 0.76 13.50
C ILE A 175 -7.01 1.95 13.35
N PHE A 176 -8.20 1.90 13.96
CA PHE A 176 -9.15 3.01 13.90
C PHE A 176 -8.62 4.32 14.49
N LYS A 177 -7.72 4.25 15.47
CA LYS A 177 -7.13 5.48 16.05
C LYS A 177 -6.22 6.16 15.03
N ILE A 178 -5.41 5.39 14.32
CA ILE A 178 -4.48 5.90 13.30
C ILE A 178 -5.26 6.38 12.07
N LEU A 179 -6.19 5.57 11.55
CA LEU A 179 -7.04 5.94 10.41
C LEU A 179 -7.87 7.19 10.68
N ARG A 180 -8.36 7.40 11.90
CA ARG A 180 -9.11 8.60 12.25
C ARG A 180 -8.26 9.87 12.07
N TYR A 181 -6.98 9.84 12.41
CA TYR A 181 -6.06 10.95 12.17
C TYR A 181 -5.76 11.15 10.68
N CYS A 182 -5.55 10.07 9.93
CA CYS A 182 -5.32 10.13 8.48
C CYS A 182 -6.54 10.62 7.72
N MET A 183 -7.74 10.15 8.06
CA MET A 183 -9.00 10.57 7.44
C MET A 183 -9.34 12.04 7.72
N CYS A 184 -9.06 12.56 8.91
CA CYS A 184 -9.27 13.98 9.23
C CYS A 184 -8.39 14.90 8.38
N ARG A 185 -7.16 14.50 8.01
CA ARG A 185 -6.27 15.29 7.16
C ARG A 185 -6.61 15.21 5.67
N ASN A 186 -7.00 14.04 5.17
CA ASN A 186 -7.40 13.88 3.77
C ASN A 186 -8.76 14.53 3.44
N ASN A 187 -9.66 14.67 4.41
CA ASN A 187 -10.92 15.42 4.23
C ASN A 187 -10.74 16.92 3.95
N ILE A 188 -9.58 17.49 4.24
CA ILE A 188 -9.31 18.91 3.95
C ILE A 188 -9.06 19.14 2.45
N ARG A 189 -8.63 18.13 1.69
CA ARG A 189 -8.36 18.26 0.23
C ARG A 189 -9.46 17.73 -0.68
N HIS A 190 -10.27 16.76 -0.23
CA HIS A 190 -11.36 16.20 -1.02
C HIS A 190 -12.65 16.15 -0.21
N SER A 191 -13.57 17.03 -0.54
CA SER A 191 -14.90 17.21 0.07
C SER A 191 -15.86 16.04 -0.15
N SER A 192 -15.42 14.80 -0.09
CA SER A 192 -16.31 13.66 -0.30
C SER A 192 -15.97 12.44 0.58
N ILE A 193 -16.31 12.54 1.88
CA ILE A 193 -16.51 11.35 2.76
C ILE A 193 -17.49 10.33 2.10
N SER A 194 -18.27 10.77 1.11
CA SER A 194 -19.23 9.96 0.36
C SER A 194 -18.58 8.85 -0.50
N ARG A 195 -17.29 8.88 -0.76
CA ARG A 195 -16.60 7.93 -1.64
C ARG A 195 -15.93 6.74 -0.94
N TRP A 196 -16.03 6.67 0.38
CA TRP A 196 -15.47 5.55 1.17
C TRP A 196 -16.45 4.37 1.36
N LYS A 197 -17.40 4.23 0.46
CA LYS A 197 -18.31 3.08 0.43
C LYS A 197 -17.62 1.81 0.00
#